data_68ad241b19b18dc6f97b59ae6bd4e8c1
#
_entry.id   68ad241b19b18dc6f97b59ae6bd4e8c1
#
_cell.length_a   1.000
_cell.length_b   1.000
_cell.length_c   1.000
_cell.angle_alpha   90.00
_cell.angle_beta   90.00
_cell.angle_gamma   90.00
#
_symmetry.space_group_name_H-M   'P 1'
#
loop_
_entity.id
_entity.type
_entity.pdbx_description
1 polymer ?
#
loop_
_entity_poly.entity_id
_entity_poly.type
_entity_poly.pdbx_seq_one_letter_code
_entity_poly.pdbx_strand_id
1 'polypeptide(L)'
;MNKSMKKGLYYRTHADGSLTCQLCPHHCQLTNGQYGCCRCRRNDTGTLAALNYGQCTAAALDPIEKKPLYRFHPSSRILSLGFWGCNFHCSFCQNWSISQQPASYQLLTPQQAVTLAVQYQSQGNIGLAYTYNEPTVAYEFIWETARLTKQAGLYNVMVTNGYIEEAPLRALLPYIDAWNIDVKAFSDTFYRQLCGGTLAPVLRTVRLTASQSHVEVTTLIIPGYNDSPAAMEKEARWLAAVNPSIALHLTRYFPQYKLTVPMTPKPTLKTLQETAQQYLPHVYIGNI
;
A
#
# COMPACT_ATOMS: atom_id res chain seq x y z
N MET A 1 5.00 -32.61 3.59
CA MET A 1 3.61 -32.25 3.27
C MET A 1 3.62 -31.28 2.09
N ASN A 2 3.14 -31.70 0.92
CA ASN A 2 2.96 -30.81 -0.25
C ASN A 2 1.95 -29.72 0.12
N LYS A 3 2.43 -28.52 0.49
CA LYS A 3 1.54 -27.37 0.66
C LYS A 3 0.93 -27.06 -0.71
N SER A 4 -0.37 -27.32 -0.86
CA SER A 4 -1.07 -26.91 -2.07
C SER A 4 -0.85 -25.41 -2.26
N MET A 5 -0.19 -25.05 -3.34
CA MET A 5 0.12 -23.69 -3.68
C MET A 5 -1.18 -22.92 -3.88
N LYS A 6 -1.30 -21.74 -3.24
CA LYS A 6 -2.50 -20.89 -3.39
C LYS A 6 -2.60 -20.41 -4.83
N LYS A 7 -3.71 -20.72 -5.49
CA LYS A 7 -4.03 -20.19 -6.81
C LYS A 7 -4.27 -18.69 -6.73
N GLY A 8 -3.57 -17.93 -7.56
CA GLY A 8 -3.75 -16.49 -7.69
C GLY A 8 -5.06 -16.15 -8.41
N LEU A 9 -5.56 -14.95 -8.16
CA LEU A 9 -6.69 -14.34 -8.84
C LEU A 9 -6.20 -13.32 -9.87
N TYR A 10 -7.11 -12.85 -10.73
CA TYR A 10 -6.87 -11.79 -11.71
C TYR A 10 -5.70 -12.08 -12.65
N TYR A 11 -5.87 -13.11 -13.48
CA TYR A 11 -4.96 -13.42 -14.59
C TYR A 11 -5.72 -14.01 -15.78
N ARG A 12 -5.08 -13.93 -16.94
CA ARG A 12 -5.54 -14.55 -18.17
C ARG A 12 -4.52 -15.59 -18.62
N THR A 13 -4.98 -16.79 -18.96
CA THR A 13 -4.17 -17.84 -19.58
C THR A 13 -4.26 -17.73 -21.10
N HIS A 14 -3.13 -17.94 -21.79
CA HIS A 14 -3.02 -17.98 -23.23
C HIS A 14 -2.89 -19.43 -23.73
N ALA A 15 -3.12 -19.64 -25.03
CA ALA A 15 -3.11 -20.98 -25.65
C ALA A 15 -1.75 -21.70 -25.55
N ASP A 16 -0.66 -20.94 -25.46
CA ASP A 16 0.71 -21.42 -25.30
C ASP A 16 1.09 -21.75 -23.83
N GLY A 17 0.14 -21.63 -22.89
CA GLY A 17 0.37 -21.84 -21.46
C GLY A 17 1.03 -20.65 -20.74
N SER A 18 1.31 -19.56 -21.46
CA SER A 18 1.72 -18.31 -20.80
C SER A 18 0.53 -17.64 -20.08
N LEU A 19 0.85 -16.73 -19.15
CA LEU A 19 -0.15 -15.97 -18.39
C LEU A 19 0.09 -14.47 -18.50
N THR A 20 -0.99 -13.69 -18.49
CA THR A 20 -0.94 -12.26 -18.20
C THR A 20 -1.54 -12.02 -16.83
N CYS A 21 -0.73 -11.56 -15.87
CA CYS A 21 -1.22 -11.14 -14.56
C CYS A 21 -1.96 -9.80 -14.69
N GLN A 22 -3.17 -9.71 -14.14
CA GLN A 22 -4.06 -8.54 -14.23
C GLN A 22 -4.33 -7.91 -12.86
N LEU A 23 -3.48 -8.19 -11.87
CA LEU A 23 -3.67 -7.64 -10.52
C LEU A 23 -3.24 -6.17 -10.44
N CYS A 24 -2.20 -5.79 -11.12
CA CYS A 24 -1.68 -4.43 -11.16
C CYS A 24 -1.32 -4.00 -12.59
N PRO A 25 -1.13 -2.68 -12.84
CA PRO A 25 -0.89 -2.14 -14.19
C PRO A 25 0.42 -2.56 -14.87
N HIS A 26 1.25 -3.37 -14.22
CA HIS A 26 2.41 -3.99 -14.90
C HIS A 26 2.01 -5.03 -15.93
N HIS A 27 0.86 -5.67 -15.76
CA HIS A 27 0.36 -6.71 -16.67
C HIS A 27 1.44 -7.70 -17.07
N CYS A 28 2.20 -8.23 -16.10
CA CYS A 28 3.32 -9.12 -16.34
C CYS A 28 2.90 -10.31 -17.19
N GLN A 29 3.59 -10.51 -18.31
CA GLN A 29 3.47 -11.71 -19.14
C GLN A 29 4.45 -12.76 -18.62
N LEU A 30 3.96 -13.93 -18.28
CA LEU A 30 4.71 -14.94 -17.56
C LEU A 30 4.68 -16.26 -18.33
N THR A 31 5.82 -16.69 -18.83
CA THR A 31 6.01 -18.07 -19.31
C THR A 31 6.11 -19.03 -18.11
N ASN A 32 6.06 -20.34 -18.35
CA ASN A 32 6.12 -21.33 -17.26
C ASN A 32 7.36 -21.14 -16.38
N GLY A 33 7.17 -21.13 -15.07
CA GLY A 33 8.22 -20.90 -14.07
C GLY A 33 8.59 -19.42 -13.85
N GLN A 34 8.17 -18.50 -14.71
CA GLN A 34 8.55 -17.09 -14.63
C GLN A 34 7.77 -16.34 -13.55
N TYR A 35 8.46 -15.39 -12.89
CA TYR A 35 7.92 -14.54 -11.82
C TYR A 35 7.50 -13.17 -12.36
N GLY A 36 6.41 -12.64 -11.82
CA GLY A 36 6.05 -11.24 -12.00
C GLY A 36 7.05 -10.29 -11.34
N CYS A 37 7.01 -9.01 -11.72
CA CYS A 37 7.90 -7.97 -11.18
C CYS A 37 7.84 -7.87 -9.64
N CYS A 38 6.70 -8.15 -9.03
CA CYS A 38 6.53 -8.19 -7.58
C CYS A 38 7.18 -9.40 -6.90
N ARG A 39 7.64 -10.41 -7.66
CA ARG A 39 8.21 -11.69 -7.21
C ARG A 39 7.27 -12.58 -6.39
N CYS A 40 6.06 -12.12 -6.11
CA CYS A 40 5.04 -12.84 -5.33
C CYS A 40 4.12 -13.69 -6.21
N ARG A 41 4.23 -13.56 -7.52
CA ARG A 41 3.40 -14.25 -8.50
C ARG A 41 4.24 -14.99 -9.50
N ARG A 42 3.91 -16.24 -9.78
CA ARG A 42 4.64 -17.10 -10.71
C ARG A 42 3.65 -17.88 -11.57
N ASN A 43 3.99 -18.08 -12.84
CA ASN A 43 3.28 -19.06 -13.66
C ASN A 43 3.76 -20.47 -13.28
N ASP A 44 2.85 -21.31 -12.86
CA ASP A 44 3.09 -22.71 -12.56
C ASP A 44 2.21 -23.57 -13.46
N THR A 45 2.77 -23.99 -14.57
CA THR A 45 2.11 -24.83 -15.60
C THR A 45 0.72 -24.31 -16.01
N GLY A 46 0.63 -23.02 -16.36
CA GLY A 46 -0.61 -22.38 -16.80
C GLY A 46 -1.54 -21.89 -15.67
N THR A 47 -1.09 -21.99 -14.40
CA THR A 47 -1.81 -21.47 -13.25
C THR A 47 -0.97 -20.38 -12.56
N LEU A 48 -1.58 -19.24 -12.24
CA LEU A 48 -0.89 -18.21 -11.47
C LEU A 48 -0.81 -18.63 -9.98
N ALA A 49 0.39 -18.71 -9.46
CA ALA A 49 0.66 -18.99 -8.06
C ALA A 49 0.80 -17.71 -7.24
N ALA A 50 0.10 -17.62 -6.10
CA ALA A 50 0.29 -16.59 -5.06
C ALA A 50 1.26 -17.10 -4.01
N LEU A 51 2.54 -16.74 -4.13
CA LEU A 51 3.64 -17.34 -3.37
C LEU A 51 3.73 -16.82 -1.93
N ASN A 52 3.29 -15.60 -1.68
CA ASN A 52 3.33 -14.96 -0.36
C ASN A 52 2.04 -15.12 0.47
N TYR A 53 1.12 -15.98 0.04
CA TYR A 53 -0.14 -16.23 0.74
C TYR A 53 0.11 -16.70 2.17
N GLY A 54 -0.33 -15.90 3.16
CA GLY A 54 -0.15 -16.19 4.58
C GLY A 54 1.28 -16.11 5.10
N GLN A 55 2.24 -15.67 4.29
CA GLN A 55 3.65 -15.52 4.69
C GLN A 55 3.86 -14.16 5.34
N CYS A 56 3.50 -14.07 6.64
CA CYS A 56 3.58 -12.85 7.43
C CYS A 56 5.03 -12.59 7.88
N THR A 57 5.59 -11.45 7.48
CA THR A 57 6.96 -11.03 7.81
C THR A 57 7.03 -10.13 9.04
N ALA A 58 5.92 -9.50 9.40
CA ALA A 58 5.81 -8.61 10.55
C ALA A 58 4.39 -8.59 11.10
N ALA A 59 4.27 -8.60 12.42
CA ALA A 59 3.02 -8.40 13.14
C ALA A 59 3.27 -7.52 14.36
N ALA A 60 2.53 -6.41 14.51
CA ALA A 60 2.66 -5.51 15.65
C ALA A 60 1.33 -4.81 15.97
N LEU A 61 1.05 -4.61 17.24
CA LEU A 61 -0.07 -3.78 17.67
C LEU A 61 0.40 -2.32 17.77
N ASP A 62 0.11 -1.53 16.74
CA ASP A 62 0.57 -0.15 16.59
C ASP A 62 -0.54 0.87 16.88
N PRO A 63 -0.20 2.10 17.31
CA PRO A 63 -1.13 3.23 17.21
C PRO A 63 -1.60 3.42 15.75
N ILE A 64 -2.87 3.81 15.58
CA ILE A 64 -3.46 4.01 14.24
C ILE A 64 -2.72 5.13 13.48
N GLU A 65 -2.17 6.11 14.19
CA GLU A 65 -1.41 7.21 13.61
C GLU A 65 -0.10 6.75 12.93
N LYS A 66 0.45 5.58 13.30
CA LYS A 66 1.57 4.96 12.58
C LYS A 66 1.18 4.40 11.20
N LYS A 67 -0.12 4.37 10.89
CA LYS A 67 -0.64 4.00 9.56
C LYS A 67 -0.95 5.23 8.71
N PRO A 68 -0.35 6.35 8.99
CA PRO A 68 -0.75 7.76 8.83
C PRO A 68 -2.27 7.93 8.62
N LEU A 69 -3.03 7.53 9.66
CA LEU A 69 -4.48 7.68 9.73
C LEU A 69 -4.80 8.50 10.99
N TYR A 70 -4.77 9.83 10.86
CA TYR A 70 -4.96 10.74 11.98
C TYR A 70 -6.42 11.09 12.22
N ARG A 71 -7.28 10.81 11.23
CA ARG A 71 -8.70 11.14 11.27
C ARG A 71 -9.62 9.92 11.27
N PHE A 72 -9.03 8.72 11.28
CA PHE A 72 -9.75 7.47 11.39
C PHE A 72 -9.53 6.86 12.77
N HIS A 73 -10.54 6.89 13.65
CA HIS A 73 -10.48 6.40 15.04
C HIS A 73 -9.20 6.85 15.78
N PRO A 74 -8.95 8.17 15.94
CA PRO A 74 -7.72 8.67 16.57
C PRO A 74 -7.51 8.08 17.97
N SER A 75 -6.25 7.88 18.33
CA SER A 75 -5.80 7.29 19.61
C SER A 75 -6.15 5.80 19.80
N SER A 76 -6.69 5.14 18.79
CA SER A 76 -6.88 3.68 18.80
C SER A 76 -5.60 2.92 18.44
N ARG A 77 -5.63 1.62 18.64
CA ARG A 77 -4.56 0.71 18.21
C ARG A 77 -5.07 -0.22 17.12
N ILE A 78 -4.17 -0.70 16.27
CA ILE A 78 -4.52 -1.62 15.20
C ILE A 78 -3.44 -2.69 15.03
N LEU A 79 -3.85 -3.95 14.91
CA LEU A 79 -2.93 -5.05 14.64
C LEU A 79 -2.47 -4.99 13.17
N SER A 80 -1.21 -4.67 13.00
CA SER A 80 -0.57 -4.44 11.69
C SER A 80 0.11 -5.69 11.21
N LEU A 81 -0.20 -6.12 9.98
CA LEU A 81 0.37 -7.29 9.33
C LEU A 81 1.16 -6.86 8.09
N GLY A 82 2.38 -7.37 7.97
CA GLY A 82 3.24 -7.22 6.80
C GLY A 82 3.50 -8.53 6.11
N PHE A 83 3.73 -8.47 4.80
CA PHE A 83 4.09 -9.59 3.96
C PHE A 83 5.41 -9.28 3.25
N TRP A 84 5.82 -10.07 2.28
CA TRP A 84 6.98 -9.75 1.46
C TRP A 84 6.59 -9.44 0.02
N GLY A 85 7.47 -8.69 -0.66
CA GLY A 85 7.29 -8.29 -2.05
C GLY A 85 6.57 -6.96 -2.22
N CYS A 86 6.73 -6.36 -3.39
CA CYS A 86 6.11 -5.11 -3.80
C CYS A 86 6.08 -5.06 -5.33
N ASN A 87 5.06 -4.43 -5.90
CA ASN A 87 4.97 -4.17 -7.34
C ASN A 87 5.72 -2.90 -7.77
N PHE A 88 6.26 -2.11 -6.81
CA PHE A 88 7.22 -1.04 -7.09
C PHE A 88 8.64 -1.44 -6.68
N HIS A 89 9.62 -0.74 -7.26
CA HIS A 89 11.06 -0.91 -6.99
C HIS A 89 11.68 0.42 -6.55
N CYS A 90 10.99 1.15 -5.66
CA CYS A 90 11.40 2.48 -5.23
C CYS A 90 12.85 2.48 -4.73
N SER A 91 13.69 3.36 -5.31
CA SER A 91 15.10 3.49 -4.91
C SER A 91 15.29 4.00 -3.47
N PHE A 92 14.25 4.60 -2.90
CA PHE A 92 14.18 5.16 -1.54
C PHE A 92 13.36 4.29 -0.57
N CYS A 93 13.15 3.01 -0.86
CA CYS A 93 12.27 2.15 -0.06
C CYS A 93 12.80 1.96 1.35
N GLN A 94 12.03 2.38 2.36
CA GLN A 94 12.38 2.19 3.78
C GLN A 94 12.31 0.72 4.21
N ASN A 95 11.36 -0.03 3.63
CA ASN A 95 11.14 -1.44 3.94
C ASN A 95 11.69 -2.38 2.85
N TRP A 96 12.83 -1.98 2.22
CA TRP A 96 13.42 -2.74 1.12
C TRP A 96 13.77 -4.18 1.48
N SER A 97 14.11 -4.45 2.73
CA SER A 97 14.48 -5.78 3.22
C SER A 97 13.35 -6.83 3.13
N ILE A 98 12.10 -6.39 3.20
CA ILE A 98 10.92 -7.25 3.01
C ILE A 98 10.24 -7.03 1.66
N SER A 99 10.41 -5.83 1.07
CA SER A 99 9.75 -5.47 -0.20
C SER A 99 10.55 -5.87 -1.42
N GLN A 100 11.90 -5.86 -1.34
CA GLN A 100 12.79 -6.00 -2.50
C GLN A 100 13.65 -7.27 -2.49
N GLN A 101 13.55 -8.09 -1.45
CA GLN A 101 14.28 -9.36 -1.35
C GLN A 101 13.48 -10.39 -0.55
N PRO A 102 13.87 -11.68 -0.62
CA PRO A 102 13.28 -12.70 0.24
C PRO A 102 13.42 -12.34 1.71
N ALA A 103 12.36 -12.53 2.48
CA ALA A 103 12.32 -12.25 3.91
C ALA A 103 11.86 -13.48 4.69
N SER A 104 12.36 -13.64 5.91
CA SER A 104 11.83 -14.64 6.83
C SER A 104 10.38 -14.31 7.20
N TYR A 105 9.56 -15.33 7.36
CA TYR A 105 8.14 -15.18 7.64
C TYR A 105 7.64 -16.28 8.58
N GLN A 106 6.52 -16.00 9.22
CA GLN A 106 5.69 -17.00 9.87
C GLN A 106 4.43 -17.23 9.03
N LEU A 107 3.94 -18.47 9.04
CA LEU A 107 2.70 -18.79 8.35
C LEU A 107 1.51 -18.40 9.20
N LEU A 108 0.63 -17.63 8.62
CA LEU A 108 -0.61 -17.16 9.23
C LEU A 108 -1.78 -17.50 8.30
N THR A 109 -2.81 -18.14 8.82
CA THR A 109 -4.07 -18.29 8.07
C THR A 109 -4.95 -17.06 8.27
N PRO A 110 -5.90 -16.77 7.36
CA PRO A 110 -6.87 -15.69 7.55
C PRO A 110 -7.61 -15.79 8.89
N GLN A 111 -8.01 -16.99 9.29
CA GLN A 111 -8.69 -17.23 10.56
C GLN A 111 -7.80 -16.90 11.78
N GLN A 112 -6.53 -17.30 11.75
CA GLN A 112 -5.57 -16.97 12.81
C GLN A 112 -5.34 -15.47 12.92
N ALA A 113 -5.28 -14.73 11.78
CA ALA A 113 -5.14 -13.28 11.79
C ALA A 113 -6.31 -12.61 12.51
N VAL A 114 -7.53 -13.03 12.21
CA VAL A 114 -8.74 -12.49 12.86
C VAL A 114 -8.80 -12.87 14.34
N THR A 115 -8.48 -14.11 14.68
CA THR A 115 -8.42 -14.56 16.09
C THR A 115 -7.44 -13.70 16.90
N LEU A 116 -6.26 -13.43 16.36
CA LEU A 116 -5.28 -12.53 16.99
C LEU A 116 -5.85 -11.11 17.15
N ALA A 117 -6.49 -10.58 16.12
CA ALA A 117 -7.09 -9.25 16.19
C ALA A 117 -8.16 -9.15 17.29
N VAL A 118 -9.00 -10.17 17.44
CA VAL A 118 -10.01 -10.25 18.52
C VAL A 118 -9.33 -10.30 19.90
N GLN A 119 -8.29 -11.13 20.07
CA GLN A 119 -7.55 -11.22 21.32
C GLN A 119 -6.95 -9.89 21.79
N TYR A 120 -6.50 -9.07 20.83
CA TYR A 120 -5.95 -7.74 21.14
C TYR A 120 -7.00 -6.64 21.38
N GLN A 121 -8.31 -6.91 21.26
CA GLN A 121 -9.35 -5.90 21.54
C GLN A 121 -9.27 -5.36 22.97
N SER A 122 -8.93 -6.21 23.96
CA SER A 122 -8.72 -5.79 25.35
C SER A 122 -7.53 -4.81 25.52
N GLN A 123 -6.66 -4.71 24.51
CA GLN A 123 -5.53 -3.77 24.48
C GLN A 123 -5.80 -2.56 23.55
N GLY A 124 -7.07 -2.33 23.17
CA GLY A 124 -7.49 -1.20 22.34
C GLY A 124 -7.39 -1.45 20.82
N ASN A 125 -7.20 -2.71 20.40
CA ASN A 125 -7.21 -3.05 18.98
C ASN A 125 -8.58 -2.88 18.37
N ILE A 126 -8.66 -2.16 17.26
CA ILE A 126 -9.92 -1.95 16.52
C ILE A 126 -10.03 -2.86 15.28
N GLY A 127 -8.95 -3.55 14.87
CA GLY A 127 -8.99 -4.36 13.66
C GLY A 127 -7.63 -4.75 13.09
N LEU A 128 -7.57 -4.92 11.79
CA LEU A 128 -6.37 -5.30 11.05
C LEU A 128 -5.91 -4.20 10.09
N ALA A 129 -4.61 -3.90 10.10
CA ALA A 129 -3.96 -3.08 9.09
C ALA A 129 -3.02 -3.93 8.24
N TYR A 130 -3.21 -3.90 6.93
CA TYR A 130 -2.31 -4.52 5.94
C TYR A 130 -1.32 -3.46 5.48
N THR A 131 -0.02 -3.65 5.80
CA THR A 131 0.97 -2.57 5.73
C THR A 131 2.41 -3.07 5.60
N TYR A 132 3.40 -2.21 5.79
CA TYR A 132 4.85 -2.38 5.76
C TYR A 132 5.45 -2.60 4.36
N ASN A 133 4.95 -3.56 3.58
CA ASN A 133 5.24 -3.73 2.16
C ASN A 133 4.07 -3.22 1.30
N GLU A 134 3.96 -3.67 0.05
CA GLU A 134 2.74 -3.45 -0.72
C GLU A 134 1.74 -4.58 -0.47
N PRO A 135 0.64 -4.33 0.25
CA PRO A 135 -0.30 -5.39 0.61
C PRO A 135 -1.03 -5.99 -0.59
N THR A 136 -1.27 -5.24 -1.67
CA THR A 136 -2.02 -5.76 -2.82
C THR A 136 -1.35 -6.95 -3.51
N VAL A 137 -0.02 -7.16 -3.33
CA VAL A 137 0.64 -8.35 -3.88
C VAL A 137 0.32 -9.65 -3.10
N ALA A 138 -0.25 -9.53 -1.88
CA ALA A 138 -0.80 -10.64 -1.09
C ALA A 138 -2.33 -10.71 -1.19
N TYR A 139 -2.88 -10.34 -2.33
CA TYR A 139 -4.30 -10.05 -2.58
C TYR A 139 -5.24 -11.12 -2.03
N GLU A 140 -4.98 -12.40 -2.32
CA GLU A 140 -5.86 -13.52 -1.96
C GLU A 140 -5.99 -13.65 -0.43
N PHE A 141 -4.87 -13.51 0.28
CA PHE A 141 -4.87 -13.53 1.74
C PHE A 141 -5.65 -12.35 2.32
N ILE A 142 -5.41 -11.15 1.81
CA ILE A 142 -6.09 -9.93 2.27
C ILE A 142 -7.58 -10.01 1.99
N TRP A 143 -7.99 -10.43 0.80
CA TRP A 143 -9.40 -10.54 0.43
C TRP A 143 -10.16 -11.52 1.34
N GLU A 144 -9.58 -12.68 1.63
CA GLU A 144 -10.17 -13.66 2.54
C GLU A 144 -10.20 -13.14 3.98
N THR A 145 -9.09 -12.57 4.46
CA THR A 145 -8.97 -12.07 5.82
C THR A 145 -9.89 -10.88 6.07
N ALA A 146 -9.97 -9.92 5.14
CA ALA A 146 -10.79 -8.73 5.30
C ALA A 146 -12.28 -9.06 5.43
N ARG A 147 -12.76 -10.07 4.72
CA ARG A 147 -14.14 -10.56 4.85
C ARG A 147 -14.40 -11.13 6.25
N LEU A 148 -13.50 -11.96 6.76
CA LEU A 148 -13.61 -12.53 8.11
C LEU A 148 -13.51 -11.45 9.19
N THR A 149 -12.64 -10.47 9.01
CA THR A 149 -12.50 -9.32 9.90
C THR A 149 -13.81 -8.52 10.02
N LYS A 150 -14.47 -8.26 8.88
CA LYS A 150 -15.80 -7.60 8.88
C LYS A 150 -16.86 -8.44 9.58
N GLN A 151 -16.87 -9.75 9.37
CA GLN A 151 -17.79 -10.68 10.06
C GLN A 151 -17.56 -10.68 11.58
N ALA A 152 -16.34 -10.46 12.03
CA ALA A 152 -15.99 -10.33 13.45
C ALA A 152 -16.32 -8.92 14.03
N GLY A 153 -16.89 -7.99 13.24
CA GLY A 153 -17.20 -6.64 13.69
C GLY A 153 -15.99 -5.73 13.85
N LEU A 154 -14.86 -6.07 13.21
CA LEU A 154 -13.60 -5.34 13.28
C LEU A 154 -13.36 -4.54 12.00
N TYR A 155 -12.51 -3.51 12.09
CA TYR A 155 -12.11 -2.67 10.96
C TYR A 155 -10.95 -3.26 10.16
N ASN A 156 -10.93 -2.99 8.86
CA ASN A 156 -9.83 -3.26 7.97
C ASN A 156 -9.22 -1.95 7.44
N VAL A 157 -7.89 -1.86 7.49
CA VAL A 157 -7.14 -0.70 7.02
C VAL A 157 -6.08 -1.14 6.01
N MET A 158 -5.89 -0.40 4.93
CA MET A 158 -4.79 -0.61 3.98
C MET A 158 -3.85 0.60 3.94
N VAL A 159 -2.54 0.32 4.06
CA VAL A 159 -1.46 1.26 3.75
C VAL A 159 -0.78 0.77 2.49
N THR A 160 -1.00 1.45 1.37
CA THR A 160 -0.70 0.93 0.03
C THR A 160 -0.10 2.01 -0.88
N ASN A 161 0.67 1.58 -1.87
CA ASN A 161 1.12 2.46 -2.96
C ASN A 161 0.03 2.74 -4.00
N GLY A 162 -1.14 2.13 -3.88
CA GLY A 162 -2.28 2.36 -4.75
C GLY A 162 -2.14 1.84 -6.19
N TYR A 163 -1.08 1.13 -6.53
CA TYR A 163 -0.82 0.65 -7.89
C TYR A 163 -1.48 -0.70 -8.15
N ILE A 164 -2.80 -0.70 -8.20
CA ILE A 164 -3.67 -1.86 -8.38
C ILE A 164 -4.62 -1.63 -9.57
N GLU A 165 -5.04 -2.69 -10.25
CA GLU A 165 -6.08 -2.60 -11.28
C GLU A 165 -7.47 -2.36 -10.68
N GLU A 166 -8.37 -1.81 -11.50
CA GLU A 166 -9.70 -1.39 -11.05
C GLU A 166 -10.56 -2.57 -10.58
N ALA A 167 -10.54 -3.68 -11.29
CA ALA A 167 -11.38 -4.84 -10.94
C ALA A 167 -11.01 -5.44 -9.57
N PRO A 168 -9.74 -5.76 -9.25
CA PRO A 168 -9.35 -6.20 -7.92
C PRO A 168 -9.57 -5.14 -6.84
N LEU A 169 -9.38 -3.85 -7.15
CA LEU A 169 -9.66 -2.76 -6.21
C LEU A 169 -11.14 -2.74 -5.83
N ARG A 170 -12.05 -2.73 -6.82
CA ARG A 170 -13.50 -2.71 -6.58
C ARG A 170 -13.98 -3.90 -5.75
N ALA A 171 -13.36 -5.07 -5.91
CA ALA A 171 -13.69 -6.25 -5.10
C ALA A 171 -13.21 -6.14 -3.64
N LEU A 172 -12.19 -5.30 -3.34
CA LEU A 172 -11.73 -5.03 -1.98
C LEU A 172 -12.52 -3.90 -1.29
N LEU A 173 -13.00 -2.91 -2.04
CA LEU A 173 -13.65 -1.70 -1.49
C LEU A 173 -14.71 -1.99 -0.42
N PRO A 174 -15.63 -2.98 -0.57
CA PRO A 174 -16.65 -3.25 0.43
C PRO A 174 -16.11 -3.72 1.80
N TYR A 175 -14.86 -4.16 1.82
CA TYR A 175 -14.25 -4.78 3.01
C TYR A 175 -13.21 -3.91 3.69
N ILE A 176 -12.75 -2.82 3.06
CA ILE A 176 -11.71 -1.94 3.62
C ILE A 176 -12.34 -0.61 4.07
N ASP A 177 -12.22 -0.31 5.35
CA ASP A 177 -12.86 0.85 5.99
C ASP A 177 -12.04 2.13 5.82
N ALA A 178 -10.71 2.00 5.83
CA ALA A 178 -9.81 3.15 5.66
C ALA A 178 -8.56 2.80 4.83
N TRP A 179 -8.09 3.79 4.10
CA TRP A 179 -6.91 3.69 3.23
C TRP A 179 -5.94 4.82 3.56
N ASN A 180 -4.68 4.47 3.75
CA ASN A 180 -3.60 5.43 3.56
C ASN A 180 -2.92 5.07 2.23
N ILE A 181 -2.95 6.01 1.28
CA ILE A 181 -2.41 5.79 -0.07
C ILE A 181 -1.18 6.66 -0.26
N ASP A 182 -0.06 6.02 -0.56
CA ASP A 182 1.18 6.71 -0.90
C ASP A 182 1.09 7.33 -2.31
N VAL A 183 0.85 8.61 -2.42
CA VAL A 183 1.12 9.37 -3.64
C VAL A 183 2.56 9.83 -3.58
N LYS A 184 3.46 9.08 -4.24
CA LYS A 184 4.91 9.28 -4.09
C LYS A 184 5.39 10.63 -4.64
N ALA A 185 4.75 11.13 -5.68
CA ALA A 185 4.91 12.46 -6.25
C ALA A 185 3.78 12.74 -7.24
N PHE A 186 3.45 14.00 -7.48
CA PHE A 186 2.50 14.38 -8.53
C PHE A 186 3.21 14.55 -9.89
N SER A 187 3.99 13.50 -10.27
CA SER A 187 4.85 13.48 -11.46
C SER A 187 5.01 12.07 -12.01
N ASP A 188 4.61 11.84 -13.26
CA ASP A 188 4.79 10.53 -13.92
C ASP A 188 6.27 10.20 -14.15
N THR A 189 7.10 11.21 -14.42
CA THR A 189 8.56 11.06 -14.53
C THR A 189 9.17 10.50 -13.24
N PHE A 190 8.76 11.02 -12.09
CA PHE A 190 9.19 10.50 -10.79
C PHE A 190 8.84 9.03 -10.63
N TYR A 191 7.59 8.65 -10.94
CA TYR A 191 7.14 7.26 -10.83
C TYR A 191 7.94 6.32 -11.73
N ARG A 192 8.20 6.72 -12.99
CA ARG A 192 8.98 5.90 -13.92
C ARG A 192 10.42 5.72 -13.48
N GLN A 193 11.06 6.79 -13.05
CA GLN A 193 12.49 6.80 -12.72
C GLN A 193 12.80 6.18 -11.36
N LEU A 194 11.98 6.48 -10.34
CA LEU A 194 12.31 6.12 -8.96
C LEU A 194 11.46 4.98 -8.39
N CYS A 195 10.26 4.72 -8.93
CA CYS A 195 9.34 3.71 -8.40
C CYS A 195 9.18 2.51 -9.33
N GLY A 196 9.41 2.68 -10.62
CA GLY A 196 9.20 1.64 -11.62
C GLY A 196 7.72 1.44 -12.00
N GLY A 197 6.91 2.51 -11.94
CA GLY A 197 5.50 2.50 -12.32
C GLY A 197 5.04 3.82 -12.94
N THR A 198 3.76 4.13 -12.84
CA THR A 198 3.14 5.34 -13.39
C THR A 198 2.15 5.95 -12.38
N LEU A 199 1.91 7.26 -12.48
CA LEU A 199 1.06 8.02 -11.54
C LEU A 199 -0.44 7.73 -11.75
N ALA A 200 -0.92 7.65 -12.98
CA ALA A 200 -2.35 7.63 -13.29
C ALA A 200 -3.14 6.52 -12.58
N PRO A 201 -2.66 5.26 -12.47
CA PRO A 201 -3.37 4.21 -11.72
C PRO A 201 -3.49 4.53 -10.23
N VAL A 202 -2.48 5.16 -9.61
CA VAL A 202 -2.51 5.57 -8.20
C VAL A 202 -3.59 6.62 -7.97
N LEU A 203 -3.67 7.63 -8.84
CA LEU A 203 -4.72 8.65 -8.79
C LEU A 203 -6.12 8.06 -8.99
N ARG A 204 -6.26 7.07 -9.88
CA ARG A 204 -7.52 6.30 -10.03
C ARG A 204 -7.91 5.62 -8.71
N THR A 205 -6.96 5.00 -8.05
CA THR A 205 -7.18 4.34 -6.74
C THR A 205 -7.66 5.34 -5.70
N VAL A 206 -7.01 6.50 -5.56
CA VAL A 206 -7.46 7.56 -4.63
C VAL A 206 -8.90 7.98 -4.92
N ARG A 207 -9.28 8.22 -6.18
CA ARG A 207 -10.66 8.60 -6.54
C ARG A 207 -11.67 7.53 -6.16
N LEU A 208 -11.39 6.28 -6.49
CA LEU A 208 -12.33 5.17 -6.26
C LEU A 208 -12.50 4.89 -4.77
N THR A 209 -11.43 4.93 -3.99
CA THR A 209 -11.49 4.70 -2.54
C THR A 209 -12.16 5.86 -1.82
N ALA A 210 -11.86 7.11 -2.18
CA ALA A 210 -12.43 8.30 -1.56
C ALA A 210 -13.96 8.45 -1.76
N SER A 211 -14.54 7.74 -2.73
CA SER A 211 -15.99 7.74 -2.93
C SER A 211 -16.74 6.77 -2.02
N GLN A 212 -16.05 5.86 -1.31
CA GLN A 212 -16.69 4.77 -0.56
C GLN A 212 -16.10 4.53 0.83
N SER A 213 -14.90 5.01 1.11
CA SER A 213 -14.15 4.72 2.34
C SER A 213 -13.46 5.98 2.86
N HIS A 214 -12.97 5.92 4.10
CA HIS A 214 -12.07 6.94 4.62
C HIS A 214 -10.71 6.88 3.90
N VAL A 215 -10.20 8.02 3.43
CA VAL A 215 -8.91 8.11 2.73
C VAL A 215 -8.06 9.20 3.33
N GLU A 216 -6.82 8.85 3.62
CA GLU A 216 -5.72 9.78 3.88
C GLU A 216 -4.58 9.49 2.89
N VAL A 217 -3.85 10.51 2.49
CA VAL A 217 -2.77 10.39 1.50
C VAL A 217 -1.45 10.72 2.14
N THR A 218 -0.41 9.96 1.80
CA THR A 218 0.96 10.22 2.27
C THR A 218 1.87 10.52 1.09
N THR A 219 2.64 11.63 1.20
CA THR A 219 3.68 12.01 0.26
C THR A 219 5.01 12.13 0.99
N LEU A 220 5.96 11.24 0.67
CA LEU A 220 7.34 11.32 1.15
C LEU A 220 8.06 12.40 0.36
N ILE A 221 8.52 13.46 1.03
CA ILE A 221 9.19 14.59 0.39
C ILE A 221 10.68 14.30 0.25
N ILE A 222 11.16 14.26 -1.00
CA ILE A 222 12.56 13.94 -1.35
C ILE A 222 13.20 15.16 -1.99
N PRO A 223 14.27 15.73 -1.40
CA PRO A 223 14.95 16.92 -1.94
C PRO A 223 15.41 16.75 -3.40
N GLY A 224 15.10 17.74 -4.23
CA GLY A 224 15.45 17.76 -5.65
C GLY A 224 14.56 16.90 -6.56
N TYR A 225 13.54 16.21 -6.01
CA TYR A 225 12.65 15.35 -6.81
C TYR A 225 11.18 15.79 -6.76
N ASN A 226 10.63 15.99 -5.57
CA ASN A 226 9.21 16.36 -5.41
C ASN A 226 8.99 17.44 -4.33
N ASP A 227 10.02 18.18 -3.98
CA ASP A 227 10.04 19.18 -2.90
C ASP A 227 9.72 20.61 -3.37
N SER A 228 9.19 20.79 -4.58
CA SER A 228 8.80 22.12 -5.07
C SER A 228 7.39 22.52 -4.64
N PRO A 229 7.16 23.79 -4.21
CA PRO A 229 5.81 24.29 -3.89
C PRO A 229 4.82 24.13 -5.05
N ALA A 230 5.27 24.33 -6.31
CA ALA A 230 4.39 24.18 -7.48
C ALA A 230 3.91 22.72 -7.69
N ALA A 231 4.74 21.71 -7.37
CA ALA A 231 4.31 20.32 -7.43
C ALA A 231 3.33 19.99 -6.30
N MET A 232 3.57 20.50 -5.09
CA MET A 232 2.69 20.34 -3.93
C MET A 232 1.34 21.01 -4.16
N GLU A 233 1.33 22.20 -4.74
CA GLU A 233 0.10 22.91 -5.09
C GLU A 233 -0.78 22.08 -6.05
N LYS A 234 -0.17 21.50 -7.10
CA LYS A 234 -0.89 20.63 -8.04
C LYS A 234 -1.51 19.40 -7.35
N GLU A 235 -0.77 18.78 -6.46
CA GLU A 235 -1.24 17.62 -5.69
C GLU A 235 -2.39 18.02 -4.77
N ALA A 236 -2.22 19.07 -3.97
CA ALA A 236 -3.23 19.54 -3.02
C ALA A 236 -4.53 19.99 -3.70
N ARG A 237 -4.44 20.73 -4.81
CA ARG A 237 -5.60 21.11 -5.63
C ARG A 237 -6.34 19.89 -6.16
N TRP A 238 -5.61 18.89 -6.65
CA TRP A 238 -6.20 17.68 -7.18
C TRP A 238 -6.89 16.88 -6.08
N LEU A 239 -6.26 16.71 -4.91
CA LEU A 239 -6.86 16.03 -3.76
C LEU A 239 -8.13 16.73 -3.27
N ALA A 240 -8.11 18.06 -3.17
CA ALA A 240 -9.27 18.87 -2.81
C ALA A 240 -10.43 18.72 -3.80
N ALA A 241 -10.12 18.62 -5.11
CA ALA A 241 -11.13 18.37 -6.14
C ALA A 241 -11.72 16.94 -6.08
N VAL A 242 -10.97 15.95 -5.57
CA VAL A 242 -11.48 14.59 -5.33
C VAL A 242 -12.38 14.55 -4.10
N ASN A 243 -11.87 15.01 -2.96
CA ASN A 243 -12.60 15.17 -1.72
C ASN A 243 -11.82 16.11 -0.80
N PRO A 244 -12.37 17.30 -0.45
CA PRO A 244 -11.67 18.28 0.39
C PRO A 244 -11.40 17.80 1.83
N SER A 245 -12.03 16.71 2.27
CA SER A 245 -11.80 16.13 3.59
C SER A 245 -10.60 15.16 3.63
N ILE A 246 -9.96 14.87 2.50
CA ILE A 246 -8.75 14.03 2.47
C ILE A 246 -7.66 14.71 3.29
N ALA A 247 -7.11 13.99 4.26
CA ALA A 247 -5.92 14.43 4.98
C ALA A 247 -4.66 14.10 4.17
N LEU A 248 -3.72 15.06 4.11
CA LEU A 248 -2.43 14.89 3.46
C LEU A 248 -1.31 14.83 4.51
N HIS A 249 -0.50 13.77 4.46
CA HIS A 249 0.66 13.59 5.31
C HIS A 249 1.93 13.83 4.50
N LEU A 250 2.67 14.88 4.85
CA LEU A 250 3.99 15.18 4.29
C LEU A 250 5.05 14.55 5.18
N THR A 251 5.69 13.48 4.73
CA THR A 251 6.67 12.77 5.54
C THR A 251 8.09 13.12 5.14
N ARG A 252 8.94 13.26 6.16
CA ARG A 252 10.35 13.58 5.98
C ARG A 252 11.09 12.39 5.41
N TYR A 253 11.85 12.59 4.33
CA TYR A 253 12.76 11.61 3.79
C TYR A 253 14.08 11.58 4.57
N PHE A 254 14.61 10.37 4.76
CA PHE A 254 15.97 10.09 5.20
C PHE A 254 16.65 9.18 4.18
N PRO A 255 17.98 9.31 3.95
CA PRO A 255 18.72 8.43 3.03
C PRO A 255 18.47 6.96 3.37
N GLN A 256 18.01 6.19 2.38
CA GLN A 256 17.69 4.79 2.56
C GLN A 256 17.78 4.02 1.24
N TYR A 257 18.21 2.77 1.32
CA TYR A 257 18.34 1.81 0.24
C TYR A 257 19.31 2.31 -0.84
N LYS A 258 18.83 2.66 -2.04
CA LYS A 258 19.66 3.07 -3.18
C LYS A 258 19.75 4.60 -3.35
N LEU A 259 18.92 5.34 -2.65
CA LEU A 259 18.90 6.81 -2.74
C LEU A 259 19.63 7.42 -1.56
N THR A 260 20.66 8.23 -1.87
CA THR A 260 21.59 8.80 -0.89
C THR A 260 21.56 10.32 -0.79
N VAL A 261 20.54 10.97 -1.42
CA VAL A 261 20.39 12.42 -1.28
C VAL A 261 20.19 12.80 0.18
N PRO A 262 20.57 14.02 0.61
CA PRO A 262 20.39 14.46 1.97
C PRO A 262 18.94 14.38 2.45
N MET A 263 18.73 14.21 3.76
CA MET A 263 17.40 14.25 4.36
C MET A 263 16.67 15.56 4.08
N THR A 264 15.35 15.52 4.01
CA THR A 264 14.54 16.73 3.76
C THR A 264 14.71 17.75 4.89
N PRO A 265 15.06 19.01 4.57
CA PRO A 265 15.11 20.07 5.56
C PRO A 265 13.70 20.33 6.18
N LYS A 266 13.64 20.54 7.49
CA LYS A 266 12.36 20.86 8.17
C LYS A 266 11.68 22.11 7.61
N PRO A 267 12.39 23.21 7.27
CA PRO A 267 11.77 24.36 6.61
C PRO A 267 11.06 24.03 5.30
N THR A 268 11.65 23.15 4.47
CA THR A 268 11.00 22.70 3.22
C THR A 268 9.64 22.05 3.51
N LEU A 269 9.56 21.15 4.50
CA LEU A 269 8.29 20.53 4.87
C LEU A 269 7.25 21.56 5.33
N LYS A 270 7.69 22.58 6.09
CA LYS A 270 6.80 23.66 6.54
C LYS A 270 6.26 24.48 5.38
N THR A 271 7.11 24.88 4.46
CA THR A 271 6.70 25.61 3.23
C THR A 271 5.69 24.80 2.42
N LEU A 272 5.93 23.47 2.24
CA LEU A 272 5.00 22.62 1.50
C LEU A 272 3.68 22.41 2.25
N GLN A 273 3.71 22.31 3.57
CA GLN A 273 2.51 22.27 4.40
C GLN A 273 1.66 23.53 4.23
N GLU A 274 2.27 24.72 4.34
CA GLU A 274 1.60 26.01 4.15
C GLU A 274 1.01 26.14 2.73
N THR A 275 1.73 25.62 1.73
CA THR A 275 1.22 25.57 0.34
C THR A 275 0.00 24.67 0.22
N ALA A 276 0.04 23.46 0.78
CA ALA A 276 -1.06 22.50 0.69
C ALA A 276 -2.29 22.95 1.53
N GLN A 277 -2.07 23.63 2.66
CA GLN A 277 -3.14 24.14 3.53
C GLN A 277 -4.01 25.23 2.88
N GLN A 278 -3.57 25.82 1.76
CA GLN A 278 -4.42 26.71 0.97
C GLN A 278 -5.60 25.97 0.30
N TYR A 279 -5.52 24.66 0.18
CA TYR A 279 -6.50 23.80 -0.51
C TYR A 279 -7.12 22.73 0.38
N LEU A 280 -6.38 22.23 1.37
CA LEU A 280 -6.76 21.11 2.23
C LEU A 280 -6.74 21.55 3.70
N PRO A 281 -7.81 21.34 4.47
CA PRO A 281 -7.87 21.71 5.89
C PRO A 281 -6.99 20.84 6.79
N HIS A 282 -6.61 19.64 6.32
CA HIS A 282 -5.90 18.65 7.11
C HIS A 282 -4.58 18.27 6.44
N VAL A 283 -3.50 18.99 6.80
CA VAL A 283 -2.15 18.71 6.32
C VAL A 283 -1.21 18.52 7.51
N TYR A 284 -0.62 17.35 7.61
CA TYR A 284 0.23 16.95 8.72
C TYR A 284 1.66 16.72 8.27
N ILE A 285 2.63 17.05 9.14
CA ILE A 285 4.04 16.72 8.94
C ILE A 285 4.37 15.51 9.80
N GLY A 286 5.02 14.52 9.22
CA GLY A 286 5.45 13.31 9.89
C GLY A 286 6.94 13.03 9.77
N ASN A 287 7.43 12.13 10.62
CA ASN A 287 8.81 11.64 10.60
C ASN A 287 9.85 12.75 10.85
N ILE A 288 9.61 13.67 11.81
CA ILE A 288 10.42 14.85 12.15
C ILE A 288 11.28 14.63 13.40
#